data_6912954c2811bfd43e46cb3a25c00341
#
_entry.id   6912954c2811bfd43e46cb3a25c00341
#
_cell.length_a   1.000
_cell.length_b   1.000
_cell.length_c   1.000
_cell.angle_alpha   90.00
_cell.angle_beta   90.00
_cell.angle_gamma   90.00
#
_symmetry.space_group_name_H-M   'P 1'
#
loop_
_entity.id
_entity.type
_entity.pdbx_description
1 polymer ?
#
loop_
_entity_poly.entity_id
_entity_poly.type
_entity_poly.pdbx_seq_one_letter_code
_entity_poly.pdbx_strand_id
1 'polypeptide(L)'
;MATLKTVVLDSEKCIGCITCMRRCPTEAIRIENGKAKILYDKCINCGECVRSCKGGAKRPVYDSFDLVASYNYKIALPSPSLFGQFNNLDDPNYVIEGLLALGFDEVFEVGLAAELVTDCTKKVMQKSTLPRPVISTACPAVPELILLRFHDLTHHMLTLYAPPKIAPKLAKKQALEKGIPADDIGIFFISPCPAKVYSLHKEEVSNEKYISGVLSQSDVYFRLVEKMNKIKNPRKLGKCGYSGIGWGSSGGESNSLGLGNYIHCSGVRNVLGLLKEMSDGKLDGADFVELNMCPGGCVGGVLNVENPFIARNRMRQLAEKMKIPPATMEEYGLDESFFQWDKAPAPSTSFRLDKDRFAAMQKLMQVEEYVRKLPGIDCGACGAPTCRCHAEDVVQYGGKLNCAKLEEGK
;
A
#
# COMPACT_ATOMS: atom_id res chain seq x y z
N MET A 1 22.42 6.47 0.03
CA MET A 1 21.21 6.62 -0.82
C MET A 1 20.20 7.48 -0.08
N ALA A 2 19.63 8.49 -0.73
CA ALA A 2 18.59 9.30 -0.12
C ALA A 2 17.34 8.42 0.11
N THR A 3 16.80 8.43 1.33
CA THR A 3 15.58 7.67 1.66
C THR A 3 14.40 8.23 0.86
N LEU A 4 13.76 7.41 0.04
CA LEU A 4 12.57 7.78 -0.71
C LEU A 4 11.43 8.15 0.25
N LYS A 5 10.93 9.37 0.15
CA LYS A 5 9.91 9.93 1.04
C LYS A 5 8.62 10.15 0.28
N THR A 6 7.64 9.27 0.45
CA THR A 6 6.32 9.40 -0.20
C THR A 6 5.24 9.97 0.73
N VAL A 7 5.58 10.25 1.98
CA VAL A 7 4.79 11.04 2.94
C VAL A 7 5.68 12.08 3.57
N VAL A 8 5.33 13.35 3.47
CA VAL A 8 6.11 14.48 3.98
C VAL A 8 5.30 15.36 4.94
N LEU A 9 6.03 16.18 5.70
CA LEU A 9 5.45 17.20 6.57
C LEU A 9 5.63 18.59 5.97
N ASP A 10 4.55 19.33 5.89
CA ASP A 10 4.54 20.78 5.77
C ASP A 10 4.58 21.36 7.19
N SER A 11 5.76 21.85 7.61
CA SER A 11 5.99 22.31 8.97
C SER A 11 5.21 23.59 9.29
N GLU A 12 4.91 24.42 8.30
CA GLU A 12 4.15 25.67 8.52
C GLU A 12 2.71 25.37 8.92
N LYS A 13 2.09 24.35 8.32
CA LYS A 13 0.72 23.91 8.64
C LYS A 13 0.62 23.03 9.87
N CYS A 14 1.74 22.51 10.37
CA CYS A 14 1.72 21.60 11.51
C CYS A 14 1.55 22.38 12.82
N ILE A 15 0.54 22.01 13.62
CA ILE A 15 0.25 22.60 14.94
C ILE A 15 0.64 21.69 16.12
N GLY A 16 1.32 20.57 15.89
CA GLY A 16 1.77 19.65 16.93
C GLY A 16 0.66 18.85 17.65
N CYS A 17 -0.52 18.68 17.05
CA CYS A 17 -1.74 18.12 17.67
C CYS A 17 -1.69 16.62 18.02
N ILE A 18 -0.58 15.94 17.98
CA ILE A 18 -0.33 14.50 18.29
C ILE A 18 -1.17 13.46 17.52
N THR A 19 -2.22 13.84 16.78
CA THR A 19 -3.16 12.90 16.14
C THR A 19 -2.47 11.91 15.21
N CYS A 20 -1.58 12.40 14.34
CA CYS A 20 -0.82 11.53 13.42
C CYS A 20 0.15 10.59 14.14
N MET A 21 0.72 11.02 15.26
CA MET A 21 1.61 10.22 16.11
C MET A 21 0.84 9.03 16.72
N ARG A 22 -0.33 9.30 17.34
CA ARG A 22 -1.16 8.27 17.99
C ARG A 22 -1.81 7.28 17.02
N ARG A 23 -1.89 7.61 15.73
CA ARG A 23 -2.48 6.74 14.70
C ARG A 23 -1.45 5.98 13.88
N CYS A 24 -0.16 6.25 14.08
CA CYS A 24 0.90 5.60 13.32
C CYS A 24 1.06 4.12 13.74
N PRO A 25 0.88 3.15 12.83
CA PRO A 25 0.94 1.72 13.15
C PRO A 25 2.35 1.24 13.55
N THR A 26 3.36 2.00 13.15
CA THR A 26 4.78 1.68 13.40
C THR A 26 5.44 2.66 14.35
N GLU A 27 4.64 3.53 14.98
CA GLU A 27 5.15 4.53 15.93
C GLU A 27 6.29 5.38 15.35
N ALA A 28 6.24 5.63 14.02
CA ALA A 28 7.26 6.34 13.26
C ALA A 28 7.14 7.88 13.38
N ILE A 29 6.36 8.42 14.31
CA ILE A 29 6.16 9.87 14.43
C ILE A 29 6.44 10.31 15.86
N ARG A 30 7.18 11.43 15.97
CA ARG A 30 7.44 12.14 17.23
C ARG A 30 6.92 13.58 17.11
N ILE A 31 6.68 14.22 18.24
CA ILE A 31 6.44 15.67 18.31
C ILE A 31 7.66 16.30 19.00
N GLU A 32 8.37 17.11 18.26
CA GLU A 32 9.54 17.84 18.72
C GLU A 32 9.31 19.35 18.45
N ASN A 33 9.55 20.21 19.44
CA ASN A 33 9.36 21.66 19.33
C ASN A 33 7.98 22.07 18.75
N GLY A 34 6.92 21.37 19.18
CA GLY A 34 5.55 21.64 18.72
C GLY A 34 5.26 21.23 17.28
N LYS A 35 6.14 20.47 16.62
CA LYS A 35 5.97 19.99 15.24
C LYS A 35 6.15 18.47 15.15
N ALA A 36 5.46 17.86 14.22
CA ALA A 36 5.65 16.42 13.96
C ALA A 36 6.95 16.17 13.21
N LYS A 37 7.65 15.09 13.57
CA LYS A 37 8.83 14.56 12.88
C LYS A 37 8.57 13.13 12.47
N ILE A 38 8.91 12.74 11.23
CA ILE A 38 8.75 11.37 10.73
C ILE A 38 10.11 10.67 10.81
N LEU A 39 10.14 9.52 11.49
CA LEU A 39 11.26 8.59 11.48
C LEU A 39 11.08 7.68 10.25
N TYR A 40 11.77 8.00 9.16
CA TYR A 40 11.55 7.34 7.86
C TYR A 40 12.01 5.89 7.82
N ASP A 41 12.94 5.49 8.67
CA ASP A 41 13.38 4.11 8.87
C ASP A 41 12.28 3.21 9.49
N LYS A 42 11.30 3.81 10.17
CA LYS A 42 10.13 3.14 10.75
C LYS A 42 8.84 3.39 9.96
N CYS A 43 8.89 4.22 8.91
CA CYS A 43 7.70 4.61 8.15
C CYS A 43 7.40 3.60 7.02
N ILE A 44 6.22 2.98 7.06
CA ILE A 44 5.71 2.05 6.02
C ILE A 44 4.86 2.73 4.93
N ASN A 45 4.88 4.03 4.87
CA ASN A 45 4.19 4.85 3.86
C ASN A 45 2.67 4.57 3.71
N CYS A 46 2.00 4.04 4.74
CA CYS A 46 0.58 3.64 4.67
C CYS A 46 -0.41 4.80 4.47
N GLY A 47 0.00 6.05 4.69
CA GLY A 47 -0.84 7.24 4.52
C GLY A 47 -1.82 7.53 5.67
N GLU A 48 -1.84 6.77 6.76
CA GLU A 48 -2.78 7.01 7.88
C GLU A 48 -2.58 8.39 8.54
N CYS A 49 -1.34 8.85 8.61
CA CYS A 49 -1.04 10.19 9.11
C CYS A 49 -1.52 11.31 8.17
N VAL A 50 -1.59 11.06 6.87
CA VAL A 50 -2.20 11.98 5.88
C VAL A 50 -3.70 12.04 6.10
N ARG A 51 -4.37 10.88 6.16
CA ARG A 51 -5.82 10.76 6.43
C ARG A 51 -6.24 11.45 7.71
N SER A 52 -5.44 11.34 8.77
CA SER A 52 -5.78 11.85 10.10
C SER A 52 -5.41 13.31 10.33
N CYS A 53 -4.67 13.94 9.41
CA CYS A 53 -4.21 15.33 9.55
C CYS A 53 -5.28 16.32 9.10
N LYS A 54 -6.11 16.83 10.02
CA LYS A 54 -7.16 17.80 9.70
C LYS A 54 -6.62 19.11 9.11
N GLY A 55 -5.42 19.54 9.49
CA GLY A 55 -4.78 20.76 8.98
C GLY A 55 -4.03 20.57 7.65
N GLY A 56 -4.05 19.36 7.04
CA GLY A 56 -3.38 19.08 5.77
C GLY A 56 -1.85 19.21 5.81
N ALA A 57 -1.25 19.22 7.01
CA ALA A 57 0.21 19.32 7.17
C ALA A 57 0.96 18.06 6.71
N LYS A 58 0.32 16.89 6.77
CA LYS A 58 0.88 15.65 6.18
C LYS A 58 0.41 15.52 4.75
N ARG A 59 1.36 15.39 3.82
CA ARG A 59 1.05 15.31 2.38
C ARG A 59 1.69 14.07 1.76
N PRO A 60 1.00 13.39 0.82
CA PRO A 60 1.60 12.37 -0.02
C PRO A 60 2.48 13.03 -1.08
N VAL A 61 3.50 12.31 -1.56
CA VAL A 61 4.36 12.69 -2.67
C VAL A 61 4.23 11.62 -3.76
N TYR A 62 4.09 12.07 -4.98
CA TYR A 62 3.94 11.27 -6.20
C TYR A 62 4.48 12.07 -7.40
N ASP A 63 4.58 11.45 -8.57
CA ASP A 63 5.13 12.10 -9.76
C ASP A 63 4.12 13.05 -10.42
N SER A 64 4.63 14.12 -11.05
CA SER A 64 3.79 15.06 -11.81
C SER A 64 3.24 14.40 -13.07
N PHE A 65 1.99 14.75 -13.40
CA PHE A 65 1.39 14.34 -14.67
C PHE A 65 2.17 14.85 -15.89
N ASP A 66 2.90 15.95 -15.76
CA ASP A 66 3.71 16.52 -16.83
C ASP A 66 4.82 15.57 -17.31
N LEU A 67 5.25 14.65 -16.45
CA LEU A 67 6.23 13.61 -16.81
C LEU A 67 5.74 12.72 -17.97
N VAL A 68 4.44 12.60 -18.17
CA VAL A 68 3.84 11.80 -19.26
C VAL A 68 4.29 12.32 -20.62
N ALA A 69 4.44 13.63 -20.78
CA ALA A 69 4.87 14.26 -22.02
C ALA A 69 6.34 13.97 -22.43
N SER A 70 7.14 13.40 -21.50
CA SER A 70 8.55 13.09 -21.77
C SER A 70 8.78 11.81 -22.56
N TYR A 71 7.72 11.08 -22.90
CA TYR A 71 7.80 9.79 -23.59
C TYR A 71 7.03 9.82 -24.91
N ASN A 72 7.52 9.08 -25.90
CA ASN A 72 6.89 8.99 -27.23
C ASN A 72 5.72 8.02 -27.23
N TYR A 73 5.81 6.92 -26.46
CA TYR A 73 4.73 5.93 -26.30
C TYR A 73 4.35 5.77 -24.83
N LYS A 74 3.16 6.18 -24.47
CA LYS A 74 2.69 6.34 -23.09
C LYS A 74 1.63 5.31 -22.73
N ILE A 75 1.90 4.49 -21.72
CA ILE A 75 0.98 3.45 -21.25
C ILE A 75 0.45 3.83 -19.87
N ALA A 76 -0.87 3.94 -19.75
CA ALA A 76 -1.52 4.14 -18.46
C ALA A 76 -1.84 2.79 -17.79
N LEU A 77 -1.53 2.68 -16.49
CA LEU A 77 -1.88 1.55 -15.65
C LEU A 77 -2.90 1.98 -14.58
N PRO A 78 -4.22 2.04 -14.89
CA PRO A 78 -5.23 2.39 -13.90
C PRO A 78 -5.37 1.29 -12.85
N SER A 79 -5.22 1.66 -11.56
CA SER A 79 -5.57 0.77 -10.45
C SER A 79 -7.08 0.49 -10.45
N PRO A 80 -7.55 -0.72 -10.08
CA PRO A 80 -8.98 -1.03 -10.00
C PRO A 80 -9.79 -0.04 -9.18
N SER A 81 -9.20 0.52 -8.11
CA SER A 81 -9.86 1.52 -7.26
C SER A 81 -10.24 2.82 -7.97
N LEU A 82 -9.65 3.13 -9.13
CA LEU A 82 -9.98 4.31 -9.94
C LEU A 82 -11.44 4.23 -10.43
N PHE A 83 -11.89 3.06 -10.85
CA PHE A 83 -13.23 2.87 -11.40
C PHE A 83 -14.36 3.16 -10.39
N GLY A 84 -14.10 2.98 -9.09
CA GLY A 84 -15.04 3.34 -8.03
C GLY A 84 -15.15 4.85 -7.73
N GLN A 85 -14.26 5.67 -8.31
CA GLN A 85 -14.25 7.11 -8.03
C GLN A 85 -15.33 7.88 -8.80
N PHE A 86 -15.84 7.33 -9.90
CA PHE A 86 -16.79 8.01 -10.78
C PHE A 86 -18.24 7.71 -10.40
N ASN A 87 -19.08 8.75 -10.42
CA ASN A 87 -20.51 8.60 -10.25
C ASN A 87 -21.14 8.05 -11.53
N ASN A 88 -22.12 7.15 -11.38
CA ASN A 88 -22.89 6.58 -12.50
C ASN A 88 -22.03 5.89 -13.58
N LEU A 89 -20.85 5.38 -13.23
CA LEU A 89 -20.06 4.59 -14.15
C LEU A 89 -20.71 3.20 -14.33
N ASP A 90 -21.21 2.92 -15.52
CA ASP A 90 -21.84 1.66 -15.89
C ASP A 90 -21.04 0.81 -16.89
N ASP A 91 -20.03 1.42 -17.52
CA ASP A 91 -19.09 0.76 -18.42
C ASP A 91 -17.65 1.25 -18.15
N PRO A 92 -16.70 0.34 -17.80
CA PRO A 92 -15.31 0.70 -17.53
C PRO A 92 -14.61 1.33 -18.74
N ASN A 93 -15.13 1.09 -19.96
CA ASN A 93 -14.56 1.62 -21.19
C ASN A 93 -14.58 3.17 -21.27
N TYR A 94 -15.47 3.85 -20.54
CA TYR A 94 -15.43 5.32 -20.41
C TYR A 94 -14.12 5.80 -19.77
N VAL A 95 -13.63 5.09 -18.75
CA VAL A 95 -12.37 5.41 -18.07
C VAL A 95 -11.18 5.13 -19.00
N ILE A 96 -11.20 3.98 -19.67
CA ILE A 96 -10.14 3.56 -20.60
C ILE A 96 -10.02 4.54 -21.76
N GLU A 97 -11.12 4.84 -22.43
CA GLU A 97 -11.12 5.78 -23.55
C GLU A 97 -10.81 7.23 -23.12
N GLY A 98 -11.27 7.60 -21.93
CA GLY A 98 -10.91 8.87 -21.30
C GLY A 98 -9.41 9.01 -21.06
N LEU A 99 -8.72 7.95 -20.63
CA LEU A 99 -7.25 7.95 -20.48
C LEU A 99 -6.55 8.12 -21.83
N LEU A 100 -7.03 7.44 -22.88
CA LEU A 100 -6.51 7.67 -24.23
C LEU A 100 -6.71 9.13 -24.67
N ALA A 101 -7.87 9.71 -24.38
CA ALA A 101 -8.16 11.14 -24.67
C ALA A 101 -7.34 12.11 -23.82
N LEU A 102 -6.70 11.68 -22.73
CA LEU A 102 -5.72 12.44 -21.95
C LEU A 102 -4.32 12.43 -22.55
N GLY A 103 -4.09 11.65 -23.63
CA GLY A 103 -2.82 11.56 -24.32
C GLY A 103 -1.99 10.32 -24.03
N PHE A 104 -2.56 9.30 -23.38
CA PHE A 104 -1.95 7.98 -23.35
C PHE A 104 -2.20 7.26 -24.67
N ASP A 105 -1.20 6.50 -25.14
CA ASP A 105 -1.29 5.73 -26.39
C ASP A 105 -1.93 4.36 -26.14
N GLU A 106 -1.76 3.85 -24.92
CA GLU A 106 -2.31 2.55 -24.50
C GLU A 106 -2.76 2.58 -23.04
N VAL A 107 -3.73 1.73 -22.71
CA VAL A 107 -4.17 1.48 -21.33
C VAL A 107 -4.04 -0.01 -21.06
N PHE A 108 -3.28 -0.37 -20.02
CA PHE A 108 -3.20 -1.73 -19.51
C PHE A 108 -3.84 -1.79 -18.12
N GLU A 109 -4.95 -2.46 -18.00
CA GLU A 109 -5.72 -2.53 -16.75
C GLU A 109 -4.98 -3.34 -15.69
N VAL A 110 -4.68 -2.74 -14.53
CA VAL A 110 -4.05 -3.45 -13.40
C VAL A 110 -4.96 -4.55 -12.86
N GLY A 111 -6.26 -4.44 -13.07
CA GLY A 111 -7.24 -5.49 -12.76
C GLY A 111 -6.98 -6.79 -13.53
N LEU A 112 -6.54 -6.70 -14.79
CA LEU A 112 -6.13 -7.86 -15.56
C LEU A 112 -4.92 -8.57 -14.91
N ALA A 113 -3.91 -7.81 -14.50
CA ALA A 113 -2.78 -8.38 -13.76
C ALA A 113 -3.22 -8.98 -12.40
N ALA A 114 -4.25 -8.44 -11.77
CA ALA A 114 -4.81 -8.98 -10.53
C ALA A 114 -5.47 -10.34 -10.74
N GLU A 115 -6.14 -10.56 -11.86
CA GLU A 115 -6.69 -11.86 -12.24
C GLU A 115 -5.60 -12.91 -12.46
N LEU A 116 -4.52 -12.54 -13.15
CA LEU A 116 -3.37 -13.42 -13.34
C LEU A 116 -2.67 -13.77 -12.02
N VAL A 117 -2.52 -12.79 -11.12
CA VAL A 117 -1.99 -13.04 -9.76
C VAL A 117 -2.94 -13.96 -8.98
N THR A 118 -4.25 -13.81 -9.12
CA THR A 118 -5.25 -14.70 -8.51
C THR A 118 -5.08 -16.14 -9.00
N ASP A 119 -4.95 -16.35 -10.32
CA ASP A 119 -4.74 -17.69 -10.90
C ASP A 119 -3.44 -18.31 -10.40
N CYS A 120 -2.35 -17.52 -10.35
CA CYS A 120 -1.08 -17.95 -9.77
C CYS A 120 -1.22 -18.32 -8.28
N THR A 121 -1.88 -17.48 -7.50
CA THR A 121 -2.11 -17.72 -6.06
C THR A 121 -2.86 -19.02 -5.82
N LYS A 122 -3.91 -19.32 -6.60
CA LYS A 122 -4.64 -20.59 -6.52
C LYS A 122 -3.72 -21.79 -6.70
N LYS A 123 -2.87 -21.77 -7.76
CA LYS A 123 -1.92 -22.84 -8.04
C LYS A 123 -0.87 -22.99 -6.94
N VAL A 124 -0.30 -21.88 -6.46
CA VAL A 124 0.67 -21.87 -5.36
C VAL A 124 0.03 -22.43 -4.09
N MET A 125 -1.17 -22.00 -3.73
CA MET A 125 -1.85 -22.47 -2.51
C MET A 125 -2.24 -23.96 -2.56
N GLN A 126 -2.46 -24.53 -3.74
CA GLN A 126 -2.71 -25.98 -3.90
C GLN A 126 -1.44 -26.82 -3.73
N LYS A 127 -0.28 -26.30 -4.16
CA LYS A 127 1.00 -27.02 -4.13
C LYS A 127 1.86 -26.73 -2.90
N SER A 128 1.61 -25.59 -2.25
CA SER A 128 2.52 -25.00 -1.27
C SER A 128 2.41 -25.66 0.11
N THR A 129 3.57 -25.79 0.75
CA THR A 129 3.72 -26.10 2.17
C THR A 129 3.74 -24.83 3.05
N LEU A 130 3.36 -23.67 2.52
CA LEU A 130 3.26 -22.44 3.30
C LEU A 130 2.34 -22.65 4.51
N PRO A 131 2.74 -22.20 5.71
CA PRO A 131 1.90 -22.32 6.89
C PRO A 131 0.59 -21.53 6.71
N ARG A 132 -0.48 -22.11 7.21
CA ARG A 132 -1.81 -21.48 7.19
C ARG A 132 -2.03 -20.64 8.45
N PRO A 133 -2.75 -19.54 8.35
CA PRO A 133 -3.24 -18.92 7.11
C PRO A 133 -2.12 -18.23 6.33
N VAL A 134 -2.22 -18.22 5.00
CA VAL A 134 -1.33 -17.44 4.12
C VAL A 134 -1.76 -15.98 4.15
N ILE A 135 -0.82 -15.06 4.34
CA ILE A 135 -1.07 -13.62 4.38
C ILE A 135 -0.83 -13.00 3.01
N SER A 136 -1.84 -12.30 2.49
CA SER A 136 -1.70 -11.49 1.27
C SER A 136 -0.66 -10.39 1.41
N THR A 137 0.15 -10.22 0.38
CA THR A 137 1.15 -9.14 0.27
C THR A 137 0.77 -8.07 -0.76
N ALA A 138 -0.48 -8.10 -1.24
CA ALA A 138 -0.98 -7.17 -2.26
C ALA A 138 -1.01 -5.70 -1.78
N CYS A 139 -1.23 -5.44 -0.49
CA CYS A 139 -1.06 -4.13 0.11
C CYS A 139 0.41 -3.94 0.55
N PRO A 140 1.23 -3.12 -0.13
CA PRO A 140 2.68 -3.06 0.16
C PRO A 140 3.03 -2.58 1.56
N ALA A 141 2.12 -1.91 2.27
CA ALA A 141 2.34 -1.53 3.66
C ALA A 141 2.17 -2.71 4.64
N VAL A 142 1.53 -3.81 4.24
CA VAL A 142 1.35 -5.01 5.09
C VAL A 142 2.66 -5.78 5.25
N PRO A 143 3.35 -6.22 4.18
CA PRO A 143 4.65 -6.87 4.34
C PRO A 143 5.67 -5.97 5.06
N GLU A 144 5.72 -4.67 4.78
CA GLU A 144 6.59 -3.75 5.52
C GLU A 144 6.24 -3.71 7.03
N LEU A 145 4.96 -3.76 7.40
CA LEU A 145 4.52 -3.84 8.79
C LEU A 145 4.93 -5.16 9.46
N ILE A 146 4.76 -6.29 8.77
CA ILE A 146 5.15 -7.61 9.25
C ILE A 146 6.67 -7.68 9.45
N LEU A 147 7.44 -7.27 8.47
CA LEU A 147 8.91 -7.23 8.54
C LEU A 147 9.44 -6.29 9.62
N LEU A 148 8.66 -5.29 10.01
CA LEU A 148 9.05 -4.32 11.01
C LEU A 148 8.63 -4.70 12.43
N ARG A 149 7.44 -5.31 12.63
CA ARG A 149 6.82 -5.51 13.95
C ARG A 149 6.36 -6.94 14.27
N PHE A 150 6.17 -7.80 13.28
CA PHE A 150 5.60 -9.14 13.41
C PHE A 150 6.48 -10.17 12.70
N HIS A 151 7.75 -10.24 13.12
CA HIS A 151 8.79 -11.06 12.47
C HIS A 151 8.44 -12.55 12.44
N ASP A 152 7.72 -13.02 13.43
CA ASP A 152 7.19 -14.38 13.57
C ASP A 152 6.19 -14.75 12.48
N LEU A 153 5.51 -13.76 11.86
CA LEU A 153 4.57 -13.97 10.78
C LEU A 153 5.20 -13.89 9.37
N THR A 154 6.51 -13.66 9.28
CA THR A 154 7.19 -13.50 7.97
C THR A 154 7.02 -14.72 7.07
N HIS A 155 7.01 -15.92 7.62
CA HIS A 155 6.89 -17.18 6.89
C HIS A 155 5.45 -17.49 6.43
N HIS A 156 4.46 -16.75 6.90
CA HIS A 156 3.07 -16.80 6.41
C HIS A 156 2.83 -15.93 5.17
N MET A 157 3.74 -15.03 4.81
CA MET A 157 3.55 -14.10 3.70
C MET A 157 3.56 -14.83 2.36
N LEU A 158 2.57 -14.50 1.51
CA LEU A 158 2.55 -14.92 0.11
C LEU A 158 3.70 -14.23 -0.65
N THR A 159 4.64 -15.00 -1.17
CA THR A 159 5.85 -14.48 -1.84
C THR A 159 5.64 -14.26 -3.35
N LEU A 160 4.49 -13.71 -3.73
CA LEU A 160 4.17 -13.32 -5.09
C LEU A 160 4.17 -11.80 -5.24
N TYR A 161 4.58 -11.33 -6.42
CA TYR A 161 4.47 -9.92 -6.78
C TYR A 161 3.01 -9.47 -6.86
N ALA A 162 2.73 -8.32 -6.26
CA ALA A 162 1.41 -7.70 -6.33
C ALA A 162 1.07 -7.21 -7.75
N PRO A 163 -0.22 -7.10 -8.12
CA PRO A 163 -0.63 -6.68 -9.46
C PRO A 163 0.02 -5.40 -10.00
N PRO A 164 0.28 -4.34 -9.18
CA PRO A 164 1.00 -3.15 -9.65
C PRO A 164 2.44 -3.38 -10.10
N LYS A 165 3.04 -4.52 -9.75
CA LYS A 165 4.38 -4.92 -10.19
C LYS A 165 4.33 -5.83 -11.42
N ILE A 166 3.29 -6.62 -11.56
CA ILE A 166 3.07 -7.52 -12.71
C ILE A 166 2.60 -6.72 -13.94
N ALA A 167 1.67 -5.79 -13.76
CA ALA A 167 1.11 -5.00 -14.85
C ALA A 167 2.16 -4.27 -15.71
N PRO A 168 3.16 -3.56 -15.15
CA PRO A 168 4.17 -2.88 -15.95
C PRO A 168 5.09 -3.84 -16.70
N LYS A 169 5.41 -5.02 -16.14
CA LYS A 169 6.19 -6.06 -16.83
C LYS A 169 5.45 -6.54 -18.08
N LEU A 170 4.16 -6.82 -17.95
CA LEU A 170 3.32 -7.27 -19.07
C LEU A 170 3.11 -6.15 -20.12
N ALA A 171 2.81 -4.95 -19.68
CA ALA A 171 2.61 -3.81 -20.56
C ALA A 171 3.87 -3.51 -21.40
N LYS A 172 5.06 -3.53 -20.76
CA LYS A 172 6.34 -3.35 -21.45
C LYS A 172 6.58 -4.46 -22.48
N LYS A 173 6.37 -5.73 -22.07
CA LYS A 173 6.50 -6.89 -22.97
C LYS A 173 5.62 -6.72 -24.21
N GLN A 174 4.34 -6.41 -24.04
CA GLN A 174 3.39 -6.23 -25.15
C GLN A 174 3.77 -5.05 -26.06
N ALA A 175 4.28 -3.94 -25.52
CA ALA A 175 4.74 -2.81 -26.32
C ALA A 175 5.99 -3.16 -27.15
N LEU A 176 6.94 -3.89 -26.57
CA LEU A 176 8.12 -4.37 -27.29
C LEU A 176 7.74 -5.36 -28.42
N GLU A 177 6.78 -6.25 -28.18
CA GLU A 177 6.23 -7.18 -29.20
C GLU A 177 5.55 -6.44 -30.37
N LYS A 178 5.02 -5.23 -30.13
CA LYS A 178 4.50 -4.35 -31.18
C LYS A 178 5.59 -3.59 -31.94
N GLY A 179 6.87 -3.78 -31.57
CA GLY A 179 8.01 -3.10 -32.18
C GLY A 179 8.29 -1.70 -31.66
N ILE A 180 7.70 -1.28 -30.55
CA ILE A 180 7.97 0.02 -29.93
C ILE A 180 9.36 0.00 -29.30
N PRO A 181 10.26 0.96 -29.59
CA PRO A 181 11.58 1.02 -28.98
C PRO A 181 11.49 1.17 -27.45
N ALA A 182 12.34 0.45 -26.72
CA ALA A 182 12.31 0.42 -25.26
C ALA A 182 12.45 1.81 -24.61
N ASP A 183 13.24 2.69 -25.19
CA ASP A 183 13.50 4.05 -24.69
C ASP A 183 12.32 5.01 -24.94
N ASP A 184 11.44 4.69 -25.89
CA ASP A 184 10.23 5.47 -26.18
C ASP A 184 9.08 5.15 -25.20
N ILE A 185 9.14 4.00 -24.50
CA ILE A 185 8.04 3.50 -23.68
C ILE A 185 8.04 4.17 -22.30
N GLY A 186 6.99 4.95 -22.02
CA GLY A 186 6.67 5.48 -20.70
C GLY A 186 5.50 4.75 -20.07
N ILE A 187 5.71 4.15 -18.88
CA ILE A 187 4.67 3.39 -18.17
C ILE A 187 4.32 4.11 -16.87
N PHE A 188 3.04 4.44 -16.70
CA PHE A 188 2.54 5.29 -15.63
C PHE A 188 1.47 4.60 -14.82
N PHE A 189 1.79 4.26 -13.55
CA PHE A 189 0.81 3.69 -12.64
C PHE A 189 -0.02 4.80 -11.99
N ILE A 190 -1.36 4.67 -12.06
CA ILE A 190 -2.30 5.60 -11.43
C ILE A 190 -2.67 5.06 -10.04
N SER A 191 -2.06 5.64 -9.02
CA SER A 191 -1.98 5.11 -7.66
C SER A 191 -3.04 5.65 -6.69
N PRO A 192 -3.67 4.80 -5.86
CA PRO A 192 -4.55 5.23 -4.78
C PRO A 192 -3.83 5.66 -3.49
N CYS A 193 -2.52 5.37 -3.34
CA CYS A 193 -1.86 5.55 -2.04
C CYS A 193 -0.34 5.70 -2.13
N PRO A 194 0.30 6.36 -1.14
CA PRO A 194 1.75 6.57 -1.12
C PRO A 194 2.56 5.28 -0.88
N ALA A 195 1.97 4.22 -0.31
CA ALA A 195 2.67 2.95 -0.14
C ALA A 195 2.96 2.28 -1.49
N LYS A 196 2.04 2.36 -2.45
CA LYS A 196 2.27 1.88 -3.82
C LYS A 196 3.28 2.77 -4.57
N VAL A 197 3.23 4.10 -4.36
CA VAL A 197 4.26 5.00 -4.88
C VAL A 197 5.65 4.57 -4.38
N TYR A 198 5.78 4.38 -3.06
CA TYR A 198 7.04 3.93 -2.45
C TYR A 198 7.51 2.58 -2.99
N SER A 199 6.60 1.58 -3.02
CA SER A 199 6.93 0.22 -3.43
C SER A 199 7.42 0.12 -4.88
N LEU A 200 6.84 0.92 -5.79
CA LEU A 200 7.20 0.90 -7.20
C LEU A 200 8.51 1.65 -7.48
N HIS A 201 8.78 2.75 -6.77
CA HIS A 201 10.06 3.47 -6.89
C HIS A 201 11.21 2.79 -6.12
N LYS A 202 10.93 2.03 -5.04
CA LYS A 202 11.97 1.29 -4.30
C LYS A 202 12.67 0.24 -5.17
N GLU A 203 12.00 -0.27 -6.18
CA GLU A 203 12.53 -1.25 -7.14
C GLU A 203 13.53 -0.69 -8.15
N GLU A 204 13.66 0.65 -8.25
CA GLU A 204 14.73 1.27 -9.06
C GLU A 204 16.14 0.84 -8.62
N VAL A 205 16.25 0.10 -7.51
CA VAL A 205 17.51 -0.53 -7.03
C VAL A 205 17.79 -1.88 -7.72
N SER A 206 16.79 -2.51 -8.35
CA SER A 206 16.99 -3.67 -9.26
C SER A 206 17.28 -3.14 -10.68
N ASN A 207 18.15 -3.82 -11.42
CA ASN A 207 18.64 -3.40 -12.75
C ASN A 207 17.56 -3.25 -13.84
N GLU A 208 16.28 -3.47 -13.54
CA GLU A 208 15.18 -3.35 -14.49
C GLU A 208 14.12 -2.36 -14.02
N LYS A 209 14.06 -1.21 -14.66
CA LYS A 209 13.03 -0.20 -14.43
C LYS A 209 11.83 -0.45 -15.35
N TYR A 210 10.68 -0.81 -14.76
CA TYR A 210 9.44 -1.02 -15.51
C TYR A 210 8.49 0.19 -15.41
N ILE A 211 8.60 1.02 -14.39
CA ILE A 211 7.72 2.18 -14.16
C ILE A 211 8.48 3.48 -14.49
N SER A 212 7.86 4.33 -15.30
CA SER A 212 8.39 5.67 -15.62
C SER A 212 7.90 6.74 -14.65
N GLY A 213 6.69 6.56 -14.10
CA GLY A 213 6.13 7.44 -13.08
C GLY A 213 4.91 6.85 -12.38
N VAL A 214 4.63 7.37 -11.18
CA VAL A 214 3.48 6.97 -10.37
C VAL A 214 2.61 8.20 -10.09
N LEU A 215 1.49 8.28 -10.78
CA LEU A 215 0.55 9.41 -10.75
C LEU A 215 -0.49 9.22 -9.64
N SER A 216 -1.01 10.33 -9.11
CA SER A 216 -2.11 10.30 -8.16
C SER A 216 -3.46 10.06 -8.85
N GLN A 217 -4.30 9.19 -8.27
CA GLN A 217 -5.68 9.05 -8.75
C GLN A 217 -6.47 10.35 -8.66
N SER A 218 -6.27 11.16 -7.63
CA SER A 218 -6.96 12.43 -7.49
C SER A 218 -6.62 13.43 -8.60
N ASP A 219 -5.33 13.53 -8.97
CA ASP A 219 -4.92 14.44 -10.05
C ASP A 219 -5.44 13.98 -11.42
N VAL A 220 -5.35 12.67 -11.66
CA VAL A 220 -5.87 12.07 -12.91
C VAL A 220 -7.39 12.18 -12.97
N TYR A 221 -8.11 12.00 -11.86
CA TYR A 221 -9.57 12.05 -11.78
C TYR A 221 -10.12 13.38 -12.33
N PHE A 222 -9.64 14.52 -11.86
CA PHE A 222 -10.14 15.82 -12.30
C PHE A 222 -9.92 16.09 -13.79
N ARG A 223 -8.79 15.62 -14.34
CA ARG A 223 -8.49 15.69 -15.76
C ARG A 223 -9.37 14.75 -16.59
N LEU A 224 -9.63 13.55 -16.04
CA LEU A 224 -10.32 12.45 -16.72
C LEU A 224 -11.83 12.72 -16.86
N VAL A 225 -12.47 13.28 -15.82
CA VAL A 225 -13.90 13.64 -15.84
C VAL A 225 -14.25 14.52 -17.03
N GLU A 226 -13.43 15.52 -17.33
CA GLU A 226 -13.66 16.41 -18.50
C GLU A 226 -13.64 15.64 -19.83
N LYS A 227 -12.73 14.69 -19.97
CA LYS A 227 -12.61 13.88 -21.19
C LYS A 227 -13.74 12.86 -21.31
N MET A 228 -14.06 12.17 -20.21
CA MET A 228 -15.15 11.18 -20.17
C MET A 228 -16.50 11.80 -20.52
N ASN A 229 -16.80 13.01 -20.07
CA ASN A 229 -18.06 13.71 -20.39
C ASN A 229 -18.26 13.99 -21.89
N LYS A 230 -17.21 13.93 -22.70
CA LYS A 230 -17.24 14.13 -24.15
C LYS A 230 -17.48 12.81 -24.93
N ILE A 231 -17.36 11.66 -24.24
CA ILE A 231 -17.53 10.33 -24.85
C ILE A 231 -19.00 9.95 -24.78
N LYS A 232 -19.64 9.74 -25.92
CA LYS A 232 -21.05 9.31 -25.99
C LYS A 232 -21.21 7.79 -25.94
N ASN A 233 -20.41 7.07 -26.73
CA ASN A 233 -20.42 5.62 -26.83
C ASN A 233 -18.96 5.13 -26.79
N PRO A 234 -18.48 4.61 -25.68
CA PRO A 234 -17.08 4.17 -25.56
C PRO A 234 -16.84 2.91 -26.40
N ARG A 235 -15.67 2.82 -26.99
CA ARG A 235 -15.18 1.62 -27.67
C ARG A 235 -14.97 0.51 -26.64
N LYS A 236 -15.22 -0.74 -27.00
CA LYS A 236 -14.98 -1.90 -26.14
C LYS A 236 -13.48 -2.24 -26.15
N LEU A 237 -12.72 -1.66 -25.23
CA LEU A 237 -11.27 -1.77 -25.11
C LEU A 237 -10.83 -2.57 -23.88
N GLY A 238 -11.69 -2.63 -22.85
CA GLY A 238 -11.42 -3.32 -21.59
C GLY A 238 -11.24 -4.82 -21.78
N LYS A 239 -10.23 -5.36 -21.12
CA LYS A 239 -9.88 -6.79 -21.11
C LYS A 239 -10.02 -7.41 -19.72
N CYS A 240 -10.06 -6.57 -18.67
CA CYS A 240 -10.20 -6.99 -17.29
C CYS A 240 -11.61 -7.55 -17.05
N GLY A 241 -11.70 -8.69 -16.39
CA GLY A 241 -12.95 -9.30 -15.95
C GLY A 241 -13.46 -8.70 -14.64
N TYR A 242 -14.61 -9.23 -14.19
CA TYR A 242 -15.28 -8.75 -12.99
C TYR A 242 -14.43 -8.92 -11.70
N SER A 243 -13.63 -9.98 -11.63
CA SER A 243 -12.81 -10.27 -10.45
C SER A 243 -11.66 -9.27 -10.30
N GLY A 244 -11.03 -8.86 -11.40
CA GLY A 244 -9.95 -7.89 -11.39
C GLY A 244 -10.38 -6.50 -10.94
N ILE A 245 -11.58 -6.05 -11.33
CA ILE A 245 -12.16 -4.81 -10.80
C ILE A 245 -12.37 -4.94 -9.28
N GLY A 246 -12.89 -6.08 -8.80
CA GLY A 246 -13.13 -6.34 -7.37
C GLY A 246 -11.91 -6.13 -6.46
N TRP A 247 -10.71 -6.33 -6.97
CA TRP A 247 -9.45 -6.18 -6.21
C TRP A 247 -9.19 -4.78 -5.64
N GLY A 248 -9.87 -3.77 -6.12
CA GLY A 248 -9.80 -2.43 -5.54
C GLY A 248 -10.46 -2.28 -4.17
N SER A 249 -11.27 -3.27 -3.76
CA SER A 249 -12.02 -3.29 -2.50
C SER A 249 -11.48 -4.36 -1.56
N SER A 250 -11.62 -4.15 -0.24
CA SER A 250 -11.32 -5.19 0.75
C SER A 250 -12.26 -6.39 0.57
N GLY A 251 -11.69 -7.57 0.55
CA GLY A 251 -12.34 -8.83 0.23
C GLY A 251 -12.31 -9.20 -1.26
N GLY A 252 -11.84 -8.31 -2.14
CA GLY A 252 -11.82 -8.57 -3.57
C GLY A 252 -10.83 -9.64 -3.99
N GLU A 253 -9.64 -9.63 -3.40
CA GLU A 253 -8.64 -10.68 -3.59
C GLU A 253 -9.14 -12.02 -3.06
N SER A 254 -9.57 -12.06 -1.80
CA SER A 254 -10.07 -13.27 -1.14
C SER A 254 -11.25 -13.91 -1.87
N ASN A 255 -12.24 -13.10 -2.28
CA ASN A 255 -13.39 -13.58 -3.06
C ASN A 255 -12.98 -14.18 -4.41
N SER A 256 -11.97 -13.58 -5.08
CA SER A 256 -11.47 -14.03 -6.37
C SER A 256 -10.77 -15.39 -6.28
N LEU A 257 -10.20 -15.74 -5.11
CA LEU A 257 -9.58 -17.03 -4.88
C LEU A 257 -10.60 -18.18 -4.81
N GLY A 258 -11.84 -17.91 -4.40
CA GLY A 258 -12.88 -18.92 -4.25
C GLY A 258 -12.61 -19.94 -3.13
N LEU A 259 -11.82 -19.57 -2.11
CA LEU A 259 -11.54 -20.40 -0.94
C LEU A 259 -12.71 -20.40 0.03
N GLY A 260 -12.94 -21.53 0.74
CA GLY A 260 -14.01 -21.66 1.72
C GLY A 260 -13.75 -20.85 3.01
N ASN A 261 -12.48 -20.84 3.47
CA ASN A 261 -12.11 -20.24 4.74
C ASN A 261 -11.07 -19.12 4.54
N TYR A 262 -11.55 -17.89 4.48
CA TYR A 262 -10.67 -16.72 4.40
C TYR A 262 -11.17 -15.59 5.31
N ILE A 263 -10.25 -14.75 5.69
CA ILE A 263 -10.53 -13.53 6.43
C ILE A 263 -10.06 -12.34 5.60
N HIS A 264 -10.88 -11.30 5.49
CA HIS A 264 -10.45 -10.01 4.97
C HIS A 264 -10.62 -8.93 6.04
N CYS A 265 -9.60 -8.10 6.21
CA CYS A 265 -9.57 -7.06 7.22
C CYS A 265 -9.06 -5.75 6.65
N SER A 266 -9.69 -4.63 6.99
CA SER A 266 -9.32 -3.32 6.51
C SER A 266 -9.28 -2.25 7.60
N GLY A 267 -8.35 -1.29 7.43
CA GLY A 267 -8.08 -0.22 8.39
C GLY A 267 -6.99 -0.57 9.40
N VAL A 268 -6.12 0.41 9.67
CA VAL A 268 -4.90 0.25 10.49
C VAL A 268 -5.14 -0.48 11.81
N ARG A 269 -6.14 -0.07 12.59
CA ARG A 269 -6.40 -0.67 13.91
C ARG A 269 -6.82 -2.12 13.83
N ASN A 270 -7.68 -2.45 12.88
CA ASN A 270 -8.17 -3.79 12.67
C ASN A 270 -7.04 -4.72 12.20
N VAL A 271 -6.21 -4.24 11.26
CA VAL A 271 -5.04 -4.99 10.75
C VAL A 271 -4.04 -5.27 11.88
N LEU A 272 -3.72 -4.26 12.72
CA LEU A 272 -2.84 -4.46 13.87
C LEU A 272 -3.41 -5.47 14.87
N GLY A 273 -4.71 -5.38 15.16
CA GLY A 273 -5.40 -6.32 16.05
C GLY A 273 -5.33 -7.74 15.51
N LEU A 274 -5.65 -7.95 14.24
CA LEU A 274 -5.65 -9.27 13.62
C LEU A 274 -4.25 -9.88 13.55
N LEU A 275 -3.22 -9.10 13.16
CA LEU A 275 -1.83 -9.57 13.15
C LEU A 275 -1.36 -9.97 14.54
N LYS A 276 -1.81 -9.27 15.60
CA LYS A 276 -1.52 -9.65 16.97
C LYS A 276 -2.18 -10.98 17.35
N GLU A 277 -3.46 -11.18 17.04
CA GLU A 277 -4.15 -12.45 17.30
C GLU A 277 -3.50 -13.61 16.54
N MET A 278 -3.00 -13.37 15.31
CA MET A 278 -2.22 -14.35 14.54
C MET A 278 -0.89 -14.69 15.23
N SER A 279 -0.15 -13.66 15.68
CA SER A 279 1.12 -13.83 16.40
C SER A 279 0.92 -14.57 17.74
N ASP A 280 -0.22 -14.39 18.37
CA ASP A 280 -0.63 -15.10 19.60
C ASP A 280 -1.16 -16.54 19.31
N GLY A 281 -1.15 -16.99 18.05
CA GLY A 281 -1.59 -18.34 17.64
C GLY A 281 -3.09 -18.59 17.76
N LYS A 282 -3.92 -17.54 17.72
CA LYS A 282 -5.38 -17.64 17.93
C LYS A 282 -6.20 -17.76 16.65
N LEU A 283 -5.56 -17.74 15.48
CA LEU A 283 -6.26 -17.75 14.20
C LEU A 283 -6.24 -19.14 13.55
N ASP A 284 -7.03 -20.04 14.10
CA ASP A 284 -7.17 -21.40 13.59
C ASP A 284 -8.20 -21.49 12.44
N GLY A 285 -7.95 -22.37 11.48
CA GLY A 285 -8.91 -22.77 10.45
C GLY A 285 -9.05 -21.83 9.25
N ALA A 286 -8.38 -20.68 9.22
CA ALA A 286 -8.34 -19.85 8.02
C ALA A 286 -7.26 -20.31 7.04
N ASP A 287 -7.58 -20.35 5.75
CA ASP A 287 -6.60 -20.66 4.69
C ASP A 287 -5.83 -19.41 4.24
N PHE A 288 -6.52 -18.28 4.18
CA PHE A 288 -6.01 -17.04 3.60
C PHE A 288 -6.47 -15.81 4.39
N VAL A 289 -5.58 -14.84 4.52
CA VAL A 289 -5.88 -13.55 5.18
C VAL A 289 -5.52 -12.39 4.25
N GLU A 290 -6.53 -11.64 3.81
CA GLU A 290 -6.37 -10.41 3.07
C GLU A 290 -6.34 -9.21 4.02
N LEU A 291 -5.25 -8.44 4.02
CA LEU A 291 -5.05 -7.28 4.88
C LEU A 291 -4.90 -5.99 4.05
N ASN A 292 -5.73 -5.00 4.36
CA ASN A 292 -5.68 -3.69 3.73
C ASN A 292 -5.50 -2.58 4.78
N MET A 293 -4.43 -1.80 4.70
CA MET A 293 -4.18 -0.71 5.66
C MET A 293 -5.20 0.43 5.56
N CYS A 294 -5.88 0.58 4.41
CA CYS A 294 -6.90 1.61 4.18
C CYS A 294 -8.31 1.09 4.47
N PRO A 295 -9.24 1.90 5.03
CA PRO A 295 -10.64 1.52 5.19
C PRO A 295 -11.28 1.14 3.86
N GLY A 296 -11.92 -0.03 3.79
CA GLY A 296 -12.58 -0.51 2.58
C GLY A 296 -11.67 -1.04 1.47
N GLY A 297 -10.34 -1.09 1.69
CA GLY A 297 -9.36 -1.51 0.68
C GLY A 297 -8.70 -0.34 -0.05
N CYS A 298 -8.23 -0.56 -1.28
CA CYS A 298 -7.53 0.46 -2.07
C CYS A 298 -8.42 1.68 -2.40
N VAL A 299 -9.74 1.51 -2.51
CA VAL A 299 -10.71 2.61 -2.66
C VAL A 299 -10.65 3.63 -1.53
N GLY A 300 -10.15 3.25 -0.35
CA GLY A 300 -9.93 4.15 0.77
C GLY A 300 -8.53 4.75 0.84
N GLY A 301 -7.70 4.62 -0.18
CA GLY A 301 -6.38 5.25 -0.24
C GLY A 301 -6.46 6.78 -0.21
N VAL A 302 -5.41 7.43 0.31
CA VAL A 302 -5.40 8.90 0.51
C VAL A 302 -5.18 9.71 -0.78
N LEU A 303 -4.97 9.05 -1.91
CA LEU A 303 -4.90 9.65 -3.24
C LEU A 303 -6.21 9.47 -4.03
N ASN A 304 -7.27 9.01 -3.41
CA ASN A 304 -8.63 8.91 -3.96
C ASN A 304 -9.44 10.18 -3.63
N VAL A 305 -10.56 10.35 -4.33
CA VAL A 305 -11.45 11.50 -4.16
C VAL A 305 -12.77 11.12 -3.48
N GLU A 306 -13.26 9.90 -3.70
CA GLU A 306 -14.57 9.47 -3.24
C GLU A 306 -14.52 8.84 -1.84
N ASN A 307 -15.65 8.86 -1.15
CA ASN A 307 -15.83 8.11 0.10
C ASN A 307 -15.63 6.61 -0.15
N PRO A 308 -14.79 5.91 0.65
CA PRO A 308 -14.45 4.51 0.39
C PRO A 308 -15.64 3.55 0.37
N PHE A 309 -16.67 3.81 1.17
CA PHE A 309 -17.87 2.95 1.20
C PHE A 309 -18.73 3.15 -0.04
N ILE A 310 -18.85 4.39 -0.53
CA ILE A 310 -19.53 4.71 -1.79
C ILE A 310 -18.77 4.10 -2.97
N ALA A 311 -17.46 4.33 -3.04
CA ALA A 311 -16.59 3.78 -4.08
C ALA A 311 -16.65 2.24 -4.13
N ARG A 312 -16.60 1.57 -2.97
CA ARG A 312 -16.75 0.12 -2.87
C ARG A 312 -18.10 -0.37 -3.43
N ASN A 313 -19.20 0.29 -3.09
CA ASN A 313 -20.51 -0.07 -3.60
C ASN A 313 -20.60 0.10 -5.13
N ARG A 314 -20.06 1.18 -5.67
CA ARG A 314 -20.00 1.42 -7.13
C ARG A 314 -19.19 0.34 -7.84
N MET A 315 -18.04 -0.04 -7.30
CA MET A 315 -17.21 -1.11 -7.87
C MET A 315 -17.95 -2.45 -7.90
N ARG A 316 -18.67 -2.78 -6.83
CA ARG A 316 -19.50 -4.00 -6.80
C ARG A 316 -20.57 -3.97 -7.90
N GLN A 317 -21.31 -2.87 -8.01
CA GLN A 317 -22.33 -2.69 -9.06
C GLN A 317 -21.74 -2.74 -10.47
N LEU A 318 -20.54 -2.20 -10.67
CA LEU A 318 -19.84 -2.29 -11.95
C LEU A 318 -19.43 -3.73 -12.26
N ALA A 319 -18.82 -4.43 -11.31
CA ALA A 319 -18.42 -5.83 -11.46
C ALA A 319 -19.60 -6.75 -11.79
N GLU A 320 -20.77 -6.55 -11.17
CA GLU A 320 -22.01 -7.32 -11.45
C GLU A 320 -22.49 -7.18 -12.91
N LYS A 321 -22.19 -6.05 -13.57
CA LYS A 321 -22.53 -5.81 -14.98
C LYS A 321 -21.52 -6.38 -15.98
N MET A 322 -20.31 -6.66 -15.53
CA MET A 322 -19.23 -7.15 -16.40
C MET A 322 -19.42 -8.62 -16.76
N LYS A 323 -19.24 -8.94 -18.04
CA LYS A 323 -19.40 -10.30 -18.57
C LYS A 323 -18.10 -10.96 -18.99
N ILE A 324 -16.98 -10.21 -18.93
CA ILE A 324 -15.67 -10.72 -19.29
C ILE A 324 -15.22 -11.70 -18.19
N PRO A 325 -14.89 -12.96 -18.53
CA PRO A 325 -14.36 -13.91 -17.55
C PRO A 325 -13.00 -13.47 -17.05
N PRO A 326 -12.57 -13.90 -15.84
CA PRO A 326 -11.23 -13.63 -15.35
C PRO A 326 -10.16 -14.25 -16.26
N ALA A 327 -9.10 -13.49 -16.52
CA ALA A 327 -7.95 -13.94 -17.29
C ALA A 327 -7.12 -15.01 -16.54
N THR A 328 -6.52 -15.95 -17.28
CA THR A 328 -5.68 -17.01 -16.74
C THR A 328 -4.22 -16.87 -17.21
N MET A 329 -3.28 -17.42 -16.44
CA MET A 329 -1.86 -17.42 -16.82
C MET A 329 -1.61 -18.16 -18.15
N GLU A 330 -2.37 -19.22 -18.44
CA GLU A 330 -2.25 -20.01 -19.66
C GLU A 330 -2.55 -19.18 -20.92
N GLU A 331 -3.61 -18.35 -20.88
CA GLU A 331 -3.97 -17.43 -21.97
C GLU A 331 -2.87 -16.45 -22.32
N TYR A 332 -2.02 -16.11 -21.34
CA TYR A 332 -0.90 -15.17 -21.50
C TYR A 332 0.46 -15.83 -21.64
N GLY A 333 0.51 -17.17 -21.72
CA GLY A 333 1.75 -17.94 -21.83
C GLY A 333 2.70 -17.71 -20.65
N LEU A 334 2.15 -17.60 -19.43
CA LEU A 334 2.90 -17.31 -18.21
C LEU A 334 2.93 -18.53 -17.29
N ASP A 335 4.03 -18.68 -16.57
CA ASP A 335 4.19 -19.64 -15.49
C ASP A 335 4.33 -18.98 -14.11
N GLU A 336 4.38 -19.77 -13.05
CA GLU A 336 4.45 -19.27 -11.66
C GLU A 336 5.72 -18.45 -11.39
N SER A 337 6.83 -18.72 -12.09
CA SER A 337 8.11 -18.03 -11.86
C SER A 337 8.03 -16.54 -12.19
N PHE A 338 7.20 -16.16 -13.15
CA PHE A 338 6.97 -14.76 -13.52
C PHE A 338 6.43 -13.90 -12.36
N PHE A 339 5.74 -14.55 -11.43
CA PHE A 339 5.06 -13.87 -10.31
C PHE A 339 5.85 -13.93 -9.00
N GLN A 340 6.83 -14.81 -8.87
CA GLN A 340 7.57 -15.00 -7.63
C GLN A 340 8.52 -13.85 -7.33
N TRP A 341 8.71 -13.56 -6.04
CA TRP A 341 9.72 -12.61 -5.60
C TRP A 341 11.12 -13.12 -5.89
N ASP A 342 12.00 -12.26 -6.39
CA ASP A 342 13.41 -12.61 -6.68
C ASP A 342 14.19 -12.95 -5.41
N LYS A 343 13.80 -12.37 -4.26
CA LYS A 343 14.45 -12.57 -2.96
C LYS A 343 13.41 -12.68 -1.85
N ALA A 344 13.65 -13.59 -0.92
CA ALA A 344 12.89 -13.62 0.32
C ALA A 344 13.11 -12.33 1.11
N PRO A 345 12.04 -11.77 1.69
CA PRO A 345 12.14 -10.55 2.48
C PRO A 345 12.89 -10.85 3.79
N ALA A 346 13.73 -9.90 4.22
CA ALA A 346 14.43 -9.98 5.49
C ALA A 346 13.76 -9.07 6.54
N PRO A 347 13.63 -9.51 7.80
CA PRO A 347 13.13 -8.68 8.89
C PRO A 347 13.90 -7.37 9.01
N SER A 348 13.17 -6.28 9.26
CA SER A 348 13.77 -4.96 9.47
C SER A 348 14.54 -4.91 10.80
N THR A 349 15.62 -4.16 10.81
CA THR A 349 16.43 -3.92 12.02
C THR A 349 16.13 -2.56 12.68
N SER A 350 15.16 -1.80 12.17
CA SER A 350 14.88 -0.41 12.60
C SER A 350 14.39 -0.30 14.05
N PHE A 351 13.92 -1.40 14.66
CA PHE A 351 13.56 -1.47 16.08
C PHE A 351 14.65 -2.09 16.96
N ARG A 352 15.79 -2.49 16.39
CA ARG A 352 16.89 -2.98 17.21
C ARG A 352 17.53 -1.83 17.97
N LEU A 353 17.69 -2.01 19.29
CA LEU A 353 18.34 -1.02 20.15
C LEU A 353 19.86 -0.94 19.91
N ASP A 354 20.48 -2.04 19.42
CA ASP A 354 21.88 -2.07 19.01
C ASP A 354 22.14 -3.15 17.96
N LYS A 355 23.25 -3.03 17.22
CA LYS A 355 23.74 -4.08 16.30
C LYS A 355 24.32 -5.27 17.06
N ASP A 356 25.04 -4.99 18.15
CA ASP A 356 25.55 -6.00 19.06
C ASP A 356 24.46 -6.53 19.97
N ARG A 357 24.34 -7.86 20.09
CA ARG A 357 23.27 -8.51 20.88
C ARG A 357 23.39 -8.22 22.38
N PHE A 358 24.61 -8.18 22.92
CA PHE A 358 24.81 -7.91 24.34
C PHE A 358 24.50 -6.47 24.70
N ALA A 359 24.99 -5.51 23.88
CA ALA A 359 24.65 -4.08 24.00
C ALA A 359 23.13 -3.85 23.84
N ALA A 360 22.47 -4.52 22.90
CA ALA A 360 21.01 -4.45 22.73
C ALA A 360 20.26 -4.95 23.98
N MET A 361 20.75 -6.04 24.61
CA MET A 361 20.15 -6.58 25.84
C MET A 361 20.33 -5.61 27.03
N GLN A 362 21.50 -5.00 27.18
CA GLN A 362 21.75 -3.97 28.21
C GLN A 362 20.83 -2.77 28.03
N LYS A 363 20.70 -2.27 26.77
CA LYS A 363 19.78 -1.18 26.45
C LYS A 363 18.32 -1.56 26.74
N LEU A 364 17.92 -2.79 26.42
CA LEU A 364 16.58 -3.29 26.75
C LEU A 364 16.30 -3.28 28.25
N MET A 365 17.26 -3.70 29.07
CA MET A 365 17.15 -3.63 30.54
C MET A 365 16.95 -2.19 31.02
N GLN A 366 17.68 -1.23 30.44
CA GLN A 366 17.51 0.20 30.74
C GLN A 366 16.13 0.71 30.33
N VAL A 367 15.64 0.29 29.14
CA VAL A 367 14.27 0.63 28.68
C VAL A 367 13.24 0.12 29.69
N GLU A 368 13.35 -1.15 30.12
CA GLU A 368 12.40 -1.73 31.10
C GLU A 368 12.44 -0.99 32.44
N GLU A 369 13.63 -0.57 32.89
CA GLU A 369 13.77 0.26 34.09
C GLU A 369 13.05 1.61 33.94
N TYR A 370 13.22 2.26 32.79
CA TYR A 370 12.56 3.56 32.52
C TYR A 370 11.05 3.40 32.36
N VAL A 371 10.58 2.34 31.70
CA VAL A 371 9.14 2.05 31.58
C VAL A 371 8.48 1.90 32.94
N ARG A 372 9.14 1.23 33.93
CA ARG A 372 8.62 1.10 35.30
C ARG A 372 8.50 2.44 36.05
N LYS A 373 9.33 3.44 35.68
CA LYS A 373 9.28 4.79 36.25
C LYS A 373 8.23 5.68 35.61
N LEU A 374 7.70 5.29 34.44
CA LEU A 374 6.69 6.06 33.69
C LEU A 374 5.27 5.61 34.07
N PRO A 375 4.26 6.47 33.95
CA PRO A 375 2.89 6.19 34.41
C PRO A 375 2.13 5.18 33.54
N GLY A 376 2.66 4.76 32.37
CA GLY A 376 2.06 3.76 31.48
C GLY A 376 0.76 4.18 30.78
N ILE A 377 0.38 5.46 30.82
CA ILE A 377 -0.90 5.94 30.28
C ILE A 377 -0.86 6.33 28.80
N ASP A 378 0.32 6.28 28.17
CA ASP A 378 0.57 6.56 26.74
C ASP A 378 -0.10 7.86 26.25
N CYS A 379 -0.08 8.93 27.07
CA CYS A 379 -0.79 10.18 26.78
C CYS A 379 -0.19 10.99 25.61
N GLY A 380 1.09 10.78 25.29
CA GLY A 380 1.79 11.48 24.21
C GLY A 380 2.26 12.90 24.56
N ALA A 381 2.09 13.38 25.79
CA ALA A 381 2.48 14.73 26.20
C ALA A 381 4.00 14.98 26.08
N CYS A 382 4.82 13.92 26.26
CA CYS A 382 6.27 13.97 26.06
C CYS A 382 6.72 13.99 24.59
N GLY A 383 5.78 13.93 23.63
CA GLY A 383 6.07 13.88 22.19
C GLY A 383 6.35 12.49 21.63
N ALA A 384 6.31 11.44 22.45
CA ALA A 384 6.39 10.04 22.01
C ALA A 384 5.00 9.37 22.03
N PRO A 385 4.72 8.40 21.14
CA PRO A 385 3.38 7.78 21.05
C PRO A 385 3.01 6.94 22.27
N THR A 386 3.99 6.30 22.89
CA THR A 386 3.83 5.44 24.09
C THR A 386 4.91 5.74 25.10
N CYS A 387 4.67 5.39 26.36
CA CYS A 387 5.68 5.49 27.44
C CYS A 387 6.91 4.63 27.11
N ARG A 388 6.73 3.45 26.53
CA ARG A 388 7.83 2.59 26.04
C ARG A 388 8.66 3.28 24.97
N CYS A 389 8.03 3.86 23.94
CA CYS A 389 8.73 4.63 22.91
C CYS A 389 9.56 5.79 23.48
N HIS A 390 9.02 6.48 24.50
CA HIS A 390 9.78 7.54 25.17
C HIS A 390 11.03 6.98 25.87
N ALA A 391 10.89 5.87 26.59
CA ALA A 391 12.02 5.19 27.22
C ALA A 391 13.07 4.71 26.18
N GLU A 392 12.64 4.12 25.08
CA GLU A 392 13.49 3.69 23.97
C GLU A 392 14.25 4.87 23.34
N ASP A 393 13.55 5.99 23.08
CA ASP A 393 14.17 7.19 22.53
C ASP A 393 15.27 7.76 23.46
N VAL A 394 15.02 7.78 24.79
CA VAL A 394 16.00 8.24 25.77
C VAL A 394 17.23 7.34 25.82
N VAL A 395 17.04 6.00 25.80
CA VAL A 395 18.13 5.03 25.81
C VAL A 395 18.93 5.06 24.51
N GLN A 396 18.28 5.26 23.38
CA GLN A 396 18.91 5.18 22.05
C GLN A 396 19.60 6.49 21.62
N TYR A 397 18.98 7.62 21.93
CA TYR A 397 19.44 8.95 21.45
C TYR A 397 19.96 9.84 22.58
N GLY A 398 19.88 9.41 23.83
CA GLY A 398 20.18 10.21 25.00
C GLY A 398 19.06 11.18 25.36
N GLY A 399 19.25 11.90 26.45
CA GLY A 399 18.29 12.87 26.95
C GLY A 399 17.77 12.55 28.35
N LYS A 400 16.82 13.36 28.82
CA LYS A 400 16.18 13.17 30.14
C LYS A 400 14.86 12.43 29.97
N LEU A 401 14.52 11.58 30.93
CA LEU A 401 13.22 10.92 31.01
C LEU A 401 12.16 11.93 31.52
N ASN A 402 11.84 12.91 30.71
CA ASN A 402 10.87 13.95 31.05
C ASN A 402 9.45 13.46 30.80
N CYS A 403 8.65 13.39 31.83
CA CYS A 403 7.23 13.05 31.71
C CYS A 403 6.39 14.10 32.43
N ALA A 404 5.60 14.86 31.70
CA ALA A 404 4.76 15.92 32.25
C ALA A 404 3.82 15.44 33.38
N LYS A 405 3.43 14.15 33.33
CA LYS A 405 2.56 13.56 34.38
C LYS A 405 3.29 13.14 35.65
N LEU A 406 4.62 13.01 35.63
CA LEU A 406 5.43 12.80 36.83
C LEU A 406 5.79 14.13 37.52
N GLU A 407 5.82 15.23 36.75
CA GLU A 407 6.13 16.57 37.27
C GLU A 407 4.92 17.25 37.91
N GLU A 408 3.68 16.92 37.46
CA GLU A 408 2.43 17.41 38.06
C GLU A 408 2.12 16.78 39.44
N GLY A 409 2.80 15.72 39.83
CA GLY A 409 2.59 15.01 41.10
C GLY A 409 3.58 15.37 42.22
N LYS A 410 4.44 16.37 42.00
CA LYS A 410 5.32 16.98 43.01
C LYS A 410 4.83 18.39 43.32
#